data_789651477121b91c3166dd6a66a9b320
#
_entry.id   789651477121b91c3166dd6a66a9b320
#
_cell.length_a   1.000
_cell.length_b   1.000
_cell.length_c   1.000
_cell.angle_alpha   90.00
_cell.angle_beta   90.00
_cell.angle_gamma   90.00
#
_symmetry.space_group_name_H-M   'P 1'
#
loop_
_entity.id
_entity.type
_entity.pdbx_description
1 polymer ?
#
loop_
_entity_poly.entity_id
_entity_poly.type
_entity_poly.pdbx_seq_one_letter_code
_entity_poly.pdbx_strand_id
1 'polypeptide(L)'
;MTQEELTRKRQELVHHMFSTTGDEFCRIVLENCRSGVSALSAEQRARLNTEEYDWNGFTWYKFRVGEPKGKTRKLLYMHGGGWVMNSGVAQFNLVEALAKDTGVEIWFPEYPIVPENNGKEALDMCMELYRMMLEECPGECIALGGDSAGGGLAASVALQINAEGLSKPNNLFLISPGVNCGGVPRNAEEKAYEDILLARDVVVSTVAFPTVLELWSGPLDIDDWRVNPMRGALKELPPMLIFAGGHEAMEMGIRQFVEKAIAEDADVVYYVKNGKGHAHVMYEGPAAAEEYRMIVNRLLG
;
A
#
# COMPACT_ATOMS: atom_id res chain seq x y z
N MET A 1 15.98 12.69 21.33
CA MET A 1 15.90 11.47 20.52
C MET A 1 16.06 11.88 19.07
N THR A 2 17.01 11.27 18.35
CA THR A 2 17.23 11.56 16.94
C THR A 2 16.12 10.94 16.06
N GLN A 3 15.98 11.42 14.82
CA GLN A 3 15.04 10.83 13.85
C GLN A 3 15.33 9.34 13.58
N GLU A 4 16.60 8.98 13.58
CA GLU A 4 17.07 7.60 13.41
C GLU A 4 16.68 6.69 14.59
N GLU A 5 16.82 7.19 15.82
CA GLU A 5 16.37 6.48 17.04
C GLU A 5 14.84 6.29 17.05
N LEU A 6 14.07 7.29 16.58
CA LEU A 6 12.61 7.19 16.46
C LEU A 6 12.21 6.14 15.42
N THR A 7 12.87 6.16 14.28
CA THR A 7 12.61 5.18 13.20
C THR A 7 12.89 3.76 13.69
N ARG A 8 14.05 3.54 14.35
CA ARG A 8 14.40 2.23 14.89
C ARG A 8 13.38 1.73 15.93
N LYS A 9 12.98 2.59 16.88
CA LYS A 9 11.98 2.22 17.91
C LYS A 9 10.62 1.85 17.28
N ARG A 10 10.22 2.58 16.22
CA ARG A 10 9.00 2.25 15.48
C ARG A 10 9.12 0.89 14.78
N GLN A 11 10.24 0.60 14.15
CA GLN A 11 10.50 -0.71 13.52
C GLN A 11 10.50 -1.84 14.56
N GLU A 12 11.14 -1.65 15.70
CA GLU A 12 11.14 -2.61 16.81
C GLU A 12 9.71 -2.88 17.34
N LEU A 13 8.90 -1.83 17.50
CA LEU A 13 7.48 -1.97 17.90
C LEU A 13 6.67 -2.72 16.85
N VAL A 14 6.82 -2.37 15.58
CA VAL A 14 6.12 -3.05 14.47
C VAL A 14 6.52 -4.52 14.42
N HIS A 15 7.81 -4.83 14.50
CA HIS A 15 8.29 -6.21 14.49
C HIS A 15 7.76 -7.00 15.70
N HIS A 16 7.78 -6.41 16.89
CA HIS A 16 7.24 -7.04 18.10
C HIS A 16 5.74 -7.32 17.95
N MET A 17 4.96 -6.35 17.51
CA MET A 17 3.52 -6.49 17.27
C MET A 17 3.23 -7.64 16.28
N PHE A 18 3.88 -7.65 15.12
CA PHE A 18 3.71 -8.70 14.12
C PHE A 18 4.30 -10.06 14.51
N SER A 19 5.02 -10.14 15.63
CA SER A 19 5.51 -11.41 16.22
C SER A 19 4.54 -12.00 17.26
N THR A 20 3.34 -11.42 17.43
CA THR A 20 2.29 -11.90 18.31
C THR A 20 1.03 -12.27 17.52
N THR A 21 0.05 -12.94 18.16
CA THR A 21 -1.18 -13.40 17.51
C THR A 21 -2.40 -13.20 18.41
N GLY A 22 -3.59 -13.33 17.85
CA GLY A 22 -4.85 -13.33 18.59
C GLY A 22 -5.06 -12.08 19.46
N ASP A 23 -5.55 -12.29 20.69
CA ASP A 23 -5.87 -11.20 21.62
C ASP A 23 -4.65 -10.35 22.00
N GLU A 24 -3.46 -10.95 22.10
CA GLU A 24 -2.23 -10.23 22.41
C GLU A 24 -1.87 -9.25 21.29
N PHE A 25 -1.99 -9.68 20.02
CA PHE A 25 -1.81 -8.80 18.87
C PHE A 25 -2.79 -7.63 18.93
N CYS A 26 -4.09 -7.90 19.08
CA CYS A 26 -5.12 -6.87 19.16
C CYS A 26 -4.86 -5.89 20.30
N ARG A 27 -4.46 -6.37 21.49
CA ARG A 27 -4.12 -5.52 22.63
C ARG A 27 -2.97 -4.56 22.30
N ILE A 28 -1.88 -5.07 21.73
CA ILE A 28 -0.72 -4.25 21.35
C ILE A 28 -1.12 -3.20 20.30
N VAL A 29 -1.92 -3.57 19.31
CA VAL A 29 -2.43 -2.65 18.28
C VAL A 29 -3.23 -1.51 18.91
N LEU A 30 -4.21 -1.82 19.76
CA LEU A 30 -5.06 -0.82 20.40
C LEU A 30 -4.28 0.12 21.32
N GLU A 31 -3.28 -0.40 22.04
CA GLU A 31 -2.45 0.40 22.95
C GLU A 31 -1.47 1.33 22.24
N ASN A 32 -0.94 0.93 21.06
CA ASN A 32 0.19 1.62 20.44
C ASN A 32 -0.12 2.28 19.09
N CYS A 33 -1.17 1.84 18.39
CA CYS A 33 -1.44 2.28 17.02
C CYS A 33 -2.60 3.27 16.87
N ARG A 34 -3.31 3.57 17.97
CA ARG A 34 -4.48 4.47 18.01
C ARG A 34 -4.20 5.85 18.61
N SER A 35 -2.93 6.16 18.91
CA SER A 35 -2.57 7.51 19.35
C SER A 35 -2.80 8.49 18.20
N GLY A 36 -3.90 9.21 18.25
CA GLY A 36 -4.48 10.03 17.20
C GLY A 36 -3.73 11.32 16.82
N VAL A 37 -2.41 11.27 16.71
CA VAL A 37 -1.65 12.38 16.14
C VAL A 37 -1.46 12.08 14.66
N SER A 38 -2.14 12.87 13.81
CA SER A 38 -1.85 12.88 12.38
C SER A 38 -0.35 13.09 12.18
N ALA A 39 0.30 12.18 11.43
CA ALA A 39 1.71 12.34 11.07
C ALA A 39 1.96 13.53 10.11
N LEU A 40 0.89 14.13 9.58
CA LEU A 40 0.93 15.28 8.67
C LEU A 40 1.12 16.57 9.47
N SER A 41 2.32 17.15 9.44
CA SER A 41 2.63 18.40 10.14
C SER A 41 1.89 19.60 9.54
N ALA A 42 1.71 20.67 10.34
CA ALA A 42 1.10 21.92 9.86
C ALA A 42 1.88 22.53 8.66
N GLU A 43 3.20 22.39 8.66
CA GLU A 43 4.05 22.86 7.57
C GLU A 43 3.85 22.02 6.28
N GLN A 44 3.71 20.70 6.40
CA GLN A 44 3.40 19.83 5.26
C GLN A 44 1.99 20.12 4.73
N ARG A 45 1.01 20.33 5.61
CA ARG A 45 -0.36 20.75 5.21
C ARG A 45 -0.33 22.01 4.35
N ALA A 46 0.46 23.00 4.76
CA ALA A 46 0.59 24.26 4.01
C ALA A 46 1.28 24.05 2.65
N ARG A 47 2.38 23.27 2.60
CA ARG A 47 3.11 23.01 1.34
C ARG A 47 2.30 22.19 0.34
N LEU A 48 1.45 21.31 0.82
CA LEU A 48 0.60 20.42 0.01
C LEU A 48 -0.74 21.05 -0.38
N ASN A 49 -1.03 22.30 0.05
CA ASN A 49 -2.38 22.89 -0.07
C ASN A 49 -3.45 21.87 0.33
N THR A 50 -3.31 21.32 1.54
CA THR A 50 -4.12 20.21 2.02
C THR A 50 -5.57 20.63 2.23
N GLU A 51 -6.49 19.95 1.56
CA GLU A 51 -7.91 19.95 1.88
C GLU A 51 -8.23 18.66 2.64
N GLU A 52 -9.09 18.75 3.64
CA GLU A 52 -9.49 17.65 4.51
C GLU A 52 -10.99 17.42 4.41
N TYR A 53 -11.38 16.16 4.25
CA TYR A 53 -12.76 15.74 4.06
C TYR A 53 -13.09 14.57 4.99
N ASP A 54 -14.38 14.37 5.24
CA ASP A 54 -14.90 13.26 6.01
C ASP A 54 -15.65 12.26 5.09
N TRP A 55 -15.45 10.97 5.34
CA TRP A 55 -16.24 9.89 4.81
C TRP A 55 -16.69 8.98 5.95
N ASN A 56 -17.94 9.12 6.39
CA ASN A 56 -18.52 8.30 7.48
C ASN A 56 -17.67 8.27 8.78
N GLY A 57 -17.01 9.39 9.13
CA GLY A 57 -16.13 9.50 10.28
C GLY A 57 -14.66 9.16 10.01
N PHE A 58 -14.30 8.84 8.78
CA PHE A 58 -12.92 8.62 8.35
C PHE A 58 -12.43 9.81 7.53
N THR A 59 -11.25 10.31 7.91
CA THR A 59 -10.63 11.45 7.21
C THR A 59 -10.00 11.01 5.89
N TRP A 60 -10.12 11.83 4.86
CA TRP A 60 -9.24 11.74 3.68
C TRP A 60 -8.74 13.12 3.28
N TYR A 61 -7.58 13.13 2.64
CA TYR A 61 -6.90 14.35 2.25
C TYR A 61 -6.85 14.47 0.73
N LYS A 62 -6.98 15.71 0.25
CA LYS A 62 -6.64 16.09 -1.12
C LYS A 62 -5.40 16.99 -1.08
N PHE A 63 -4.35 16.58 -1.79
CA PHE A 63 -3.09 17.30 -1.89
C PHE A 63 -2.92 17.85 -3.31
N ARG A 64 -2.60 19.14 -3.42
CA ARG A 64 -2.39 19.78 -4.71
C ARG A 64 -1.17 20.68 -4.70
N VAL A 65 -0.17 20.37 -5.52
CA VAL A 65 1.05 21.17 -5.67
C VAL A 65 1.28 21.48 -7.16
N GLY A 66 0.75 22.61 -7.60
CA GLY A 66 0.83 23.02 -9.02
C GLY A 66 -0.13 22.27 -9.93
N GLU A 67 0.16 22.29 -11.23
CA GLU A 67 -0.64 21.63 -12.27
C GLU A 67 0.00 20.32 -12.71
N PRO A 68 -0.80 19.32 -13.11
CA PRO A 68 -0.28 18.05 -13.65
C PRO A 68 0.63 18.27 -14.85
N LYS A 69 1.83 17.67 -14.83
CA LYS A 69 2.86 17.81 -15.86
C LYS A 69 2.82 16.69 -16.91
N GLY A 70 1.96 15.68 -16.70
CA GLY A 70 1.87 14.50 -17.55
C GLY A 70 0.43 14.06 -17.82
N LYS A 71 0.30 12.82 -18.32
CA LYS A 71 -1.00 12.22 -18.63
C LYS A 71 -1.83 11.95 -17.38
N THR A 72 -1.20 11.50 -16.30
CA THR A 72 -1.86 11.28 -15.02
C THR A 72 -2.16 12.61 -14.34
N ARG A 73 -3.41 12.83 -14.01
CA ARG A 73 -3.89 14.06 -13.37
C ARG A 73 -4.19 13.85 -11.90
N LYS A 74 -4.61 12.65 -11.53
CA LYS A 74 -5.01 12.27 -10.17
C LYS A 74 -4.37 10.95 -9.75
N LEU A 75 -4.06 10.84 -8.47
CA LEU A 75 -3.55 9.63 -7.84
C LEU A 75 -4.39 9.31 -6.61
N LEU A 76 -5.01 8.13 -6.55
CA LEU A 76 -5.54 7.58 -5.31
C LEU A 76 -4.45 6.74 -4.66
N TYR A 77 -3.95 7.21 -3.52
CA TYR A 77 -2.84 6.54 -2.82
C TYR A 77 -3.29 5.95 -1.49
N MET A 78 -3.19 4.64 -1.35
CA MET A 78 -3.50 3.88 -0.14
C MET A 78 -2.21 3.63 0.67
N HIS A 79 -2.20 4.06 1.94
CA HIS A 79 -1.02 3.94 2.80
C HIS A 79 -0.82 2.54 3.36
N GLY A 80 0.43 2.19 3.66
CA GLY A 80 0.78 0.99 4.43
C GLY A 80 0.51 1.13 5.92
N GLY A 81 0.84 0.09 6.66
CA GLY A 81 0.65 0.05 8.10
C GLY A 81 0.03 -1.26 8.58
N GLY A 82 0.14 -2.34 7.77
CA GLY A 82 -0.35 -3.68 8.12
C GLY A 82 -1.86 -3.75 8.32
N TRP A 83 -2.64 -2.81 7.78
CA TRP A 83 -4.07 -2.59 8.00
C TRP A 83 -4.44 -2.29 9.46
N VAL A 84 -3.47 -2.07 10.35
CA VAL A 84 -3.66 -1.83 11.79
C VAL A 84 -3.20 -0.44 12.24
N MET A 85 -2.46 0.28 11.40
CA MET A 85 -1.90 1.60 11.69
C MET A 85 -2.37 2.62 10.67
N ASN A 86 -2.62 3.84 11.13
CA ASN A 86 -2.79 4.99 10.27
C ASN A 86 -1.48 5.34 9.56
N SER A 87 -1.56 6.23 8.57
CA SER A 87 -0.42 6.72 7.80
C SER A 87 0.70 7.30 8.67
N GLY A 88 1.89 7.31 8.15
CA GLY A 88 3.08 7.82 8.83
C GLY A 88 3.82 8.88 8.02
N VAL A 89 4.85 9.47 8.64
CA VAL A 89 5.68 10.51 8.02
C VAL A 89 6.28 10.05 6.69
N ALA A 90 6.65 8.76 6.56
CA ALA A 90 7.25 8.24 5.32
C ALA A 90 6.29 8.31 4.13
N GLN A 91 5.00 7.97 4.32
CA GLN A 91 3.97 8.09 3.30
C GLN A 91 3.77 9.55 2.89
N PHE A 92 3.64 10.46 3.86
CA PHE A 92 3.48 11.88 3.55
C PHE A 92 4.69 12.48 2.84
N ASN A 93 5.90 12.07 3.17
CA ASN A 93 7.10 12.49 2.45
C ASN A 93 7.11 11.99 1.00
N LEU A 94 6.69 10.75 0.77
CA LEU A 94 6.59 10.19 -0.58
C LEU A 94 5.55 10.96 -1.41
N VAL A 95 4.32 11.12 -0.90
CA VAL A 95 3.26 11.81 -1.66
C VAL A 95 3.57 13.28 -1.86
N GLU A 96 4.22 13.96 -0.91
CA GLU A 96 4.72 15.34 -1.08
C GLU A 96 5.73 15.43 -2.23
N ALA A 97 6.67 14.48 -2.31
CA ALA A 97 7.63 14.44 -3.40
C ALA A 97 6.94 14.18 -4.76
N LEU A 98 6.04 13.20 -4.83
CA LEU A 98 5.27 12.89 -6.03
C LEU A 98 4.45 14.09 -6.50
N ALA A 99 3.72 14.76 -5.60
CA ALA A 99 2.94 15.94 -5.93
C ALA A 99 3.82 17.08 -6.49
N LYS A 100 5.00 17.32 -5.90
CA LYS A 100 5.95 18.35 -6.37
C LYS A 100 6.54 18.01 -7.74
N ASP A 101 6.95 16.78 -7.94
CA ASP A 101 7.66 16.38 -9.16
C ASP A 101 6.72 16.21 -10.35
N THR A 102 5.50 15.74 -10.13
CA THR A 102 4.52 15.43 -11.19
C THR A 102 3.38 16.45 -11.35
N GLY A 103 3.08 17.22 -10.29
CA GLY A 103 1.91 18.09 -10.23
C GLY A 103 0.58 17.32 -10.08
N VAL A 104 0.62 16.00 -9.93
CA VAL A 104 -0.56 15.16 -9.77
C VAL A 104 -1.30 15.53 -8.47
N GLU A 105 -2.62 15.68 -8.57
CA GLU A 105 -3.49 15.82 -7.40
C GLU A 105 -3.62 14.46 -6.72
N ILE A 106 -3.30 14.40 -5.41
CA ILE A 106 -3.30 13.14 -4.68
C ILE A 106 -4.47 13.10 -3.71
N TRP A 107 -5.28 12.05 -3.81
CA TRP A 107 -6.33 11.70 -2.87
C TRP A 107 -5.81 10.60 -1.95
N PHE A 108 -5.82 10.87 -0.65
CA PHE A 108 -5.15 10.08 0.35
C PHE A 108 -6.12 9.72 1.48
N PRO A 109 -6.78 8.55 1.46
CA PRO A 109 -7.66 8.11 2.53
C PRO A 109 -6.88 7.60 3.74
N GLU A 110 -7.28 8.03 4.95
CA GLU A 110 -7.06 7.31 6.20
C GLU A 110 -8.18 6.26 6.33
N TYR A 111 -8.08 5.21 5.54
CA TYR A 111 -9.14 4.22 5.38
C TYR A 111 -9.39 3.40 6.66
N PRO A 112 -10.59 2.80 6.82
CA PRO A 112 -10.92 1.91 7.95
C PRO A 112 -9.88 0.83 8.15
N ILE A 113 -9.44 0.61 9.41
CA ILE A 113 -8.39 -0.36 9.79
C ILE A 113 -8.86 -1.29 10.90
N VAL A 114 -8.24 -2.47 10.98
CA VAL A 114 -8.57 -3.48 12.00
C VAL A 114 -7.92 -3.14 13.35
N PRO A 115 -8.44 -3.64 14.48
CA PRO A 115 -9.55 -4.59 14.61
C PRO A 115 -10.95 -3.97 14.62
N GLU A 116 -11.12 -2.65 14.64
CA GLU A 116 -12.43 -2.00 14.77
C GLU A 116 -13.25 -2.05 13.48
N ASN A 117 -12.58 -2.15 12.33
CA ASN A 117 -13.18 -2.20 11.01
C ASN A 117 -12.59 -3.37 10.22
N ASN A 118 -12.84 -3.43 8.92
CA ASN A 118 -12.39 -4.53 8.06
C ASN A 118 -12.06 -4.06 6.63
N GLY A 119 -11.51 -4.96 5.82
CA GLY A 119 -11.07 -4.67 4.45
C GLY A 119 -12.19 -4.32 3.49
N LYS A 120 -13.42 -4.81 3.75
CA LYS A 120 -14.57 -4.42 2.93
C LYS A 120 -14.91 -2.94 3.11
N GLU A 121 -14.92 -2.44 4.34
CA GLU A 121 -15.18 -1.02 4.62
C GLU A 121 -14.09 -0.13 4.03
N ALA A 122 -12.83 -0.55 4.13
CA ALA A 122 -11.71 0.15 3.49
C ALA A 122 -11.85 0.19 1.95
N LEU A 123 -12.22 -0.92 1.34
CA LEU A 123 -12.49 -1.01 -0.09
C LEU A 123 -13.66 -0.11 -0.50
N ASP A 124 -14.75 -0.12 0.26
CA ASP A 124 -15.94 0.71 0.01
C ASP A 124 -15.58 2.20 -0.02
N MET A 125 -14.79 2.67 0.96
CA MET A 125 -14.28 4.05 0.99
C MET A 125 -13.44 4.39 -0.25
N CYS A 126 -12.46 3.55 -0.57
CA CYS A 126 -11.57 3.80 -1.71
C CYS A 126 -12.34 3.78 -3.05
N MET A 127 -13.34 2.91 -3.19
CA MET A 127 -14.20 2.86 -4.37
C MET A 127 -15.10 4.09 -4.51
N GLU A 128 -15.61 4.61 -3.40
CA GLU A 128 -16.36 5.87 -3.41
C GLU A 128 -15.48 7.03 -3.87
N LEU A 129 -14.26 7.15 -3.30
CA LEU A 129 -13.30 8.17 -3.73
C LEU A 129 -12.94 8.02 -5.22
N TYR A 130 -12.77 6.79 -5.71
CA TYR A 130 -12.50 6.55 -7.13
C TYR A 130 -13.66 7.00 -8.02
N ARG A 131 -14.91 6.72 -7.64
CA ARG A 131 -16.10 7.22 -8.37
C ARG A 131 -16.18 8.75 -8.39
N MET A 132 -15.89 9.40 -7.26
CA MET A 132 -15.80 10.86 -7.19
C MET A 132 -14.70 11.41 -8.11
N MET A 133 -13.54 10.74 -8.20
CA MET A 133 -12.48 11.12 -9.15
C MET A 133 -12.94 10.99 -10.60
N LEU A 134 -13.74 9.97 -10.92
CA LEU A 134 -14.30 9.78 -12.28
C LEU A 134 -15.29 10.88 -12.70
N GLU A 135 -15.94 11.55 -11.75
CA GLU A 135 -16.77 12.73 -12.05
C GLU A 135 -15.93 13.95 -12.50
N GLU A 136 -14.64 14.01 -12.07
CA GLU A 136 -13.73 15.11 -12.40
C GLU A 136 -12.84 14.81 -13.64
N CYS A 137 -12.51 13.55 -13.90
CA CYS A 137 -11.71 13.15 -15.08
C CYS A 137 -11.89 11.66 -15.41
N PRO A 138 -11.67 11.25 -16.67
CA PRO A 138 -11.75 9.83 -17.05
C PRO A 138 -10.66 9.00 -16.38
N GLY A 139 -10.91 7.70 -16.18
CA GLY A 139 -10.00 6.77 -15.51
C GLY A 139 -8.59 6.74 -16.11
N GLU A 140 -8.47 6.91 -17.43
CA GLU A 140 -7.18 7.00 -18.13
C GLU A 140 -6.29 8.20 -17.71
N CYS A 141 -6.82 9.12 -16.89
CA CYS A 141 -6.08 10.20 -16.25
C CYS A 141 -5.87 9.97 -14.74
N ILE A 142 -6.29 8.82 -14.22
CA ILE A 142 -6.18 8.44 -12.80
C ILE A 142 -5.16 7.31 -12.67
N ALA A 143 -4.27 7.42 -11.68
CA ALA A 143 -3.42 6.33 -11.23
C ALA A 143 -3.90 5.80 -9.87
N LEU A 144 -3.59 4.54 -9.60
CA LEU A 144 -3.66 3.96 -8.26
C LEU A 144 -2.25 3.69 -7.76
N GLY A 145 -2.04 3.85 -6.46
CA GLY A 145 -0.78 3.51 -5.83
C GLY A 145 -0.93 3.15 -4.36
N GLY A 146 0.04 2.41 -3.84
CA GLY A 146 0.07 2.11 -2.41
C GLY A 146 1.31 1.34 -2.00
N ASP A 147 1.58 1.39 -0.71
CA ASP A 147 2.68 0.67 -0.08
C ASP A 147 2.18 -0.40 0.89
N SER A 148 2.87 -1.53 0.99
CA SER A 148 2.59 -2.58 1.96
C SER A 148 1.11 -3.01 1.96
N ALA A 149 0.44 -2.93 3.09
CA ALA A 149 -1.00 -3.18 3.25
C ALA A 149 -1.86 -2.35 2.28
N GLY A 150 -1.52 -1.07 2.08
CA GLY A 150 -2.19 -0.19 1.12
C GLY A 150 -1.94 -0.60 -0.33
N GLY A 151 -0.79 -1.21 -0.64
CA GLY A 151 -0.53 -1.83 -1.94
C GLY A 151 -1.48 -3.00 -2.22
N GLY A 152 -1.78 -3.83 -1.22
CA GLY A 152 -2.80 -4.87 -1.30
C GLY A 152 -4.19 -4.27 -1.56
N LEU A 153 -4.58 -3.24 -0.81
CA LEU A 153 -5.85 -2.55 -0.99
C LEU A 153 -5.94 -1.90 -2.39
N ALA A 154 -4.85 -1.30 -2.90
CA ALA A 154 -4.81 -0.73 -4.24
C ALA A 154 -5.08 -1.77 -5.34
N ALA A 155 -4.52 -2.98 -5.19
CA ALA A 155 -4.79 -4.08 -6.08
C ALA A 155 -6.26 -4.54 -6.01
N SER A 156 -6.84 -4.62 -4.80
CA SER A 156 -8.26 -4.93 -4.60
C SER A 156 -9.18 -3.87 -5.21
N VAL A 157 -8.84 -2.57 -5.06
CA VAL A 157 -9.56 -1.46 -5.72
C VAL A 157 -9.53 -1.62 -7.24
N ALA A 158 -8.37 -1.93 -7.82
CA ALA A 158 -8.25 -2.15 -9.27
C ALA A 158 -9.09 -3.33 -9.76
N LEU A 159 -9.15 -4.43 -8.99
CA LEU A 159 -10.03 -5.57 -9.27
C LEU A 159 -11.51 -5.20 -9.17
N GLN A 160 -11.91 -4.40 -8.18
CA GLN A 160 -13.29 -3.96 -8.00
C GLN A 160 -13.74 -3.02 -9.13
N ILE A 161 -12.85 -2.11 -9.58
CA ILE A 161 -13.08 -1.24 -10.75
C ILE A 161 -13.43 -2.10 -11.98
N ASN A 162 -12.66 -3.17 -12.21
CA ASN A 162 -12.93 -4.10 -13.28
C ASN A 162 -14.27 -4.83 -13.11
N ALA A 163 -14.54 -5.35 -11.92
CA ALA A 163 -15.76 -6.09 -11.63
C ALA A 163 -17.02 -5.23 -11.81
N GLU A 164 -16.94 -3.92 -11.56
CA GLU A 164 -18.03 -2.96 -11.76
C GLU A 164 -18.07 -2.38 -13.19
N GLY A 165 -17.10 -2.70 -14.04
CA GLY A 165 -17.03 -2.17 -15.42
C GLY A 165 -16.81 -0.66 -15.49
N LEU A 166 -16.15 -0.09 -14.47
CA LEU A 166 -15.83 1.34 -14.44
C LEU A 166 -14.68 1.68 -15.38
N SER A 167 -14.54 2.96 -15.74
CA SER A 167 -13.39 3.46 -16.50
C SER A 167 -12.10 3.15 -15.75
N LYS A 168 -11.17 2.42 -16.40
CA LYS A 168 -9.95 1.89 -15.75
C LYS A 168 -8.91 2.99 -15.52
N PRO A 169 -8.16 2.91 -14.41
CA PRO A 169 -7.00 3.78 -14.19
C PRO A 169 -5.90 3.49 -15.23
N ASN A 170 -5.05 4.49 -15.48
CA ASN A 170 -3.98 4.36 -16.48
C ASN A 170 -2.79 3.52 -16.00
N ASN A 171 -2.58 3.41 -14.71
CA ASN A 171 -1.53 2.57 -14.11
C ASN A 171 -1.81 2.26 -12.64
N LEU A 172 -1.09 1.24 -12.13
CA LEU A 172 -1.11 0.79 -10.75
C LEU A 172 0.35 0.59 -10.30
N PHE A 173 0.85 1.39 -9.33
CA PHE A 173 2.16 1.13 -8.75
C PHE A 173 2.06 0.65 -7.31
N LEU A 174 2.84 -0.38 -6.98
CA LEU A 174 2.77 -1.10 -5.72
C LEU A 174 4.17 -1.21 -5.11
N ILE A 175 4.34 -0.70 -3.89
CA ILE A 175 5.60 -0.76 -3.13
C ILE A 175 5.48 -1.82 -2.06
N SER A 176 6.23 -2.92 -2.18
CA SER A 176 6.22 -4.04 -1.23
C SER A 176 4.79 -4.50 -0.83
N PRO A 177 3.88 -4.76 -1.80
CA PRO A 177 2.45 -4.84 -1.54
C PRO A 177 2.00 -6.09 -0.77
N GLY A 178 0.98 -5.94 0.06
CA GLY A 178 0.27 -7.02 0.75
C GLY A 178 -0.71 -7.79 -0.15
N VAL A 179 -0.26 -8.29 -1.29
CA VAL A 179 -1.12 -8.96 -2.30
C VAL A 179 -1.28 -10.48 -2.11
N ASN A 180 -0.39 -11.09 -1.35
CA ASN A 180 -0.42 -12.49 -0.95
C ASN A 180 0.37 -12.63 0.36
N CYS A 181 -0.21 -12.10 1.44
CA CYS A 181 0.47 -12.01 2.73
C CYS A 181 0.86 -13.39 3.26
N GLY A 182 2.16 -13.58 3.44
CA GLY A 182 2.71 -14.83 3.93
C GLY A 182 2.69 -15.96 2.91
N GLY A 183 2.81 -15.68 1.62
CA GLY A 183 2.78 -16.66 0.53
C GLY A 183 3.12 -18.10 0.97
N VAL A 184 2.49 -19.09 0.40
CA VAL A 184 2.71 -20.49 0.82
C VAL A 184 3.83 -21.09 -0.02
N PRO A 185 4.93 -21.60 0.60
CA PRO A 185 5.98 -22.30 -0.11
C PRO A 185 5.40 -23.53 -0.86
N ARG A 186 5.65 -23.62 -2.15
CA ARG A 186 5.14 -24.71 -3.01
C ARG A 186 6.04 -25.96 -2.97
N ASN A 187 7.28 -25.79 -2.49
CA ASN A 187 8.30 -26.85 -2.44
C ASN A 187 9.38 -26.53 -1.40
N ALA A 188 10.34 -27.44 -1.21
CA ALA A 188 11.42 -27.31 -0.22
C ALA A 188 12.39 -26.14 -0.54
N GLU A 189 12.59 -25.79 -1.81
CA GLU A 189 13.46 -24.68 -2.21
C GLU A 189 12.83 -23.35 -1.84
N GLU A 190 11.53 -23.16 -2.12
CA GLU A 190 10.78 -21.97 -1.67
C GLU A 190 10.71 -21.88 -0.17
N LYS A 191 10.58 -23.02 0.55
CA LYS A 191 10.62 -23.00 2.02
C LYS A 191 11.98 -22.52 2.55
N ALA A 192 13.07 -23.01 1.98
CA ALA A 192 14.40 -22.55 2.35
C ALA A 192 14.63 -21.05 2.03
N TYR A 193 14.06 -20.58 0.93
CA TYR A 193 14.09 -19.15 0.56
C TYR A 193 13.26 -18.30 1.52
N GLU A 194 12.05 -18.73 1.86
CA GLU A 194 11.23 -18.08 2.88
C GLU A 194 11.96 -17.93 4.21
N ASP A 195 12.60 -19.01 4.69
CA ASP A 195 13.36 -19.01 5.95
C ASP A 195 14.50 -17.96 5.93
N ILE A 196 15.13 -17.77 4.77
CA ILE A 196 16.15 -16.72 4.58
C ILE A 196 15.53 -15.32 4.64
N LEU A 197 14.38 -15.11 4.01
CA LEU A 197 13.70 -13.81 4.03
C LEU A 197 13.24 -13.45 5.44
N LEU A 198 12.61 -14.39 6.14
CA LEU A 198 12.15 -14.21 7.52
C LEU A 198 13.31 -13.89 8.48
N ALA A 199 14.47 -14.51 8.28
CA ALA A 199 15.66 -14.24 9.09
C ALA A 199 16.30 -12.86 8.83
N ARG A 200 15.99 -12.23 7.69
CA ARG A 200 16.56 -10.94 7.26
C ARG A 200 15.64 -9.75 7.48
N ASP A 201 14.32 -9.98 7.49
CA ASP A 201 13.37 -8.90 7.67
C ASP A 201 13.32 -8.46 9.14
N VAL A 202 13.68 -7.21 9.38
CA VAL A 202 13.68 -6.59 10.72
C VAL A 202 12.42 -5.76 10.99
N VAL A 203 11.51 -5.71 10.02
CA VAL A 203 10.28 -4.89 10.08
C VAL A 203 9.05 -5.77 10.18
N VAL A 204 8.92 -6.75 9.27
CA VAL A 204 7.72 -7.57 9.13
C VAL A 204 7.98 -8.99 9.62
N SER A 205 7.19 -9.45 10.59
CA SER A 205 7.07 -10.86 10.96
C SER A 205 5.76 -11.42 10.40
N THR A 206 5.78 -12.61 9.84
CA THR A 206 4.59 -13.25 9.28
C THR A 206 3.72 -13.94 10.34
N VAL A 207 4.16 -13.97 11.60
CA VAL A 207 3.47 -14.64 12.70
C VAL A 207 2.06 -14.09 12.93
N ALA A 208 1.88 -12.77 12.81
CA ALA A 208 0.58 -12.13 12.97
C ALA A 208 -0.34 -12.27 11.74
N PHE A 209 0.16 -12.66 10.57
CA PHE A 209 -0.62 -12.65 9.33
C PHE A 209 -1.94 -13.42 9.40
N PRO A 210 -2.02 -14.63 9.98
CA PRO A 210 -3.31 -15.30 10.11
C PRO A 210 -4.34 -14.46 10.88
N THR A 211 -3.94 -13.85 12.01
CA THR A 211 -4.82 -12.98 12.82
C THR A 211 -5.22 -11.73 12.04
N VAL A 212 -4.26 -11.07 11.40
CA VAL A 212 -4.52 -9.85 10.62
C VAL A 212 -5.46 -10.12 9.46
N LEU A 213 -5.23 -11.22 8.71
CA LEU A 213 -6.05 -11.58 7.57
C LEU A 213 -7.47 -11.99 7.97
N GLU A 214 -7.64 -12.69 9.09
CA GLU A 214 -8.95 -13.00 9.66
C GLU A 214 -9.72 -11.72 9.99
N LEU A 215 -9.09 -10.78 10.69
CA LEU A 215 -9.69 -9.49 11.03
C LEU A 215 -9.98 -8.67 9.75
N TRP A 216 -9.04 -8.63 8.80
CA TRP A 216 -9.16 -7.88 7.56
C TRP A 216 -10.25 -8.42 6.64
N SER A 217 -10.43 -9.73 6.58
CA SER A 217 -11.51 -10.33 5.79
C SER A 217 -12.89 -9.94 6.33
N GLY A 218 -13.05 -9.77 7.63
CA GLY A 218 -14.30 -9.33 8.25
C GLY A 218 -15.48 -10.23 7.86
N PRO A 219 -16.50 -9.70 7.16
CA PRO A 219 -17.66 -10.50 6.73
C PRO A 219 -17.40 -11.33 5.46
N LEU A 220 -16.23 -11.16 4.81
CA LEU A 220 -15.85 -11.87 3.59
C LEU A 220 -15.06 -13.14 3.91
N ASP A 221 -14.98 -14.07 2.94
CA ASP A 221 -14.05 -15.19 3.02
C ASP A 221 -12.60 -14.67 2.91
N ILE A 222 -11.67 -15.29 3.62
CA ILE A 222 -10.24 -14.94 3.56
C ILE A 222 -9.66 -15.12 2.14
N ASP A 223 -10.26 -15.99 1.34
CA ASP A 223 -9.93 -16.20 -0.07
C ASP A 223 -10.74 -15.31 -1.03
N ASP A 224 -11.56 -14.39 -0.53
CA ASP A 224 -12.24 -13.42 -1.37
C ASP A 224 -11.22 -12.40 -1.94
N TRP A 225 -11.21 -12.24 -3.25
CA TRP A 225 -10.25 -11.37 -3.94
C TRP A 225 -10.33 -9.89 -3.51
N ARG A 226 -11.44 -9.48 -2.92
CA ARG A 226 -11.60 -8.11 -2.38
C ARG A 226 -10.70 -7.83 -1.17
N VAL A 227 -10.29 -8.86 -0.46
CA VAL A 227 -9.37 -8.78 0.69
C VAL A 227 -8.07 -9.53 0.45
N ASN A 228 -8.03 -10.41 -0.55
CA ASN A 228 -6.87 -11.18 -0.97
C ASN A 228 -6.71 -11.11 -2.50
N PRO A 229 -6.10 -10.05 -3.04
CA PRO A 229 -6.03 -9.83 -4.49
C PRO A 229 -5.33 -10.94 -5.28
N MET A 230 -4.53 -11.78 -4.63
CA MET A 230 -3.98 -13.01 -5.24
C MET A 230 -5.08 -13.94 -5.79
N ARG A 231 -6.30 -13.86 -5.29
CA ARG A 231 -7.45 -14.67 -5.73
C ARG A 231 -8.22 -14.06 -6.90
N GLY A 232 -7.93 -12.80 -7.26
CA GLY A 232 -8.59 -12.10 -8.37
C GLY A 232 -8.07 -12.50 -9.75
N ALA A 233 -8.79 -12.12 -10.80
CA ALA A 233 -8.36 -12.22 -12.19
C ALA A 233 -7.47 -11.01 -12.55
N LEU A 234 -6.19 -11.23 -12.82
CA LEU A 234 -5.20 -10.15 -12.94
C LEU A 234 -5.03 -9.63 -14.37
N LYS A 235 -5.47 -10.37 -15.38
CA LYS A 235 -5.31 -10.04 -16.81
C LYS A 235 -5.79 -8.62 -17.16
N GLU A 236 -6.90 -8.22 -16.59
CA GLU A 236 -7.55 -6.97 -16.93
C GLU A 236 -7.14 -5.78 -16.04
N LEU A 237 -6.19 -6.00 -15.12
CA LEU A 237 -5.65 -4.91 -14.31
C LEU A 237 -4.93 -3.85 -15.17
N PRO A 238 -4.89 -2.59 -14.75
CA PRO A 238 -4.09 -1.59 -15.43
C PRO A 238 -2.60 -2.00 -15.42
N PRO A 239 -1.76 -1.43 -16.31
CA PRO A 239 -0.33 -1.70 -16.29
C PRO A 239 0.26 -1.54 -14.89
N MET A 240 0.87 -2.60 -14.37
CA MET A 240 1.39 -2.68 -13.01
C MET A 240 2.89 -2.38 -12.95
N LEU A 241 3.30 -1.61 -11.94
CA LEU A 241 4.69 -1.41 -11.56
C LEU A 241 4.86 -1.84 -10.11
N ILE A 242 5.54 -2.95 -9.88
CA ILE A 242 5.64 -3.58 -8.55
C ILE A 242 7.09 -3.59 -8.08
N PHE A 243 7.32 -3.12 -6.86
CA PHE A 243 8.63 -3.09 -6.20
C PHE A 243 8.66 -3.99 -4.98
N ALA A 244 9.78 -4.67 -4.76
CA ALA A 244 10.05 -5.43 -3.56
C ALA A 244 11.51 -5.28 -3.11
N GLY A 245 11.74 -5.39 -1.81
CA GLY A 245 13.08 -5.56 -1.25
C GLY A 245 13.48 -7.04 -1.26
N GLY A 246 14.70 -7.35 -1.71
CA GLY A 246 15.19 -8.73 -1.73
C GLY A 246 15.49 -9.32 -0.34
N HIS A 247 15.27 -8.57 0.74
CA HIS A 247 15.42 -8.99 2.15
C HIS A 247 14.12 -8.81 2.95
N GLU A 248 12.95 -8.74 2.29
CA GLU A 248 11.68 -8.61 2.99
C GLU A 248 10.91 -9.94 3.03
N ALA A 249 10.25 -10.21 4.14
CA ALA A 249 9.46 -11.43 4.35
C ALA A 249 8.33 -11.60 3.32
N MET A 250 7.82 -10.51 2.77
CA MET A 250 6.71 -10.50 1.81
C MET A 250 7.14 -10.78 0.36
N GLU A 251 8.45 -10.77 0.05
CA GLU A 251 8.94 -10.91 -1.34
C GLU A 251 8.44 -12.19 -2.02
N MET A 252 8.45 -13.32 -1.31
CA MET A 252 7.96 -14.59 -1.90
C MET A 252 6.48 -14.50 -2.32
N GLY A 253 5.63 -13.92 -1.47
CA GLY A 253 4.22 -13.74 -1.79
C GLY A 253 4.00 -12.75 -2.93
N ILE A 254 4.79 -11.69 -2.99
CA ILE A 254 4.77 -10.70 -4.09
C ILE A 254 5.20 -11.38 -5.40
N ARG A 255 6.26 -12.15 -5.39
CA ARG A 255 6.75 -12.90 -6.56
C ARG A 255 5.71 -13.89 -7.07
N GLN A 256 5.03 -14.63 -6.19
CA GLN A 256 3.95 -15.54 -6.57
C GLN A 256 2.77 -14.78 -7.24
N PHE A 257 2.44 -13.59 -6.75
CA PHE A 257 1.43 -12.72 -7.38
C PHE A 257 1.87 -12.28 -8.79
N VAL A 258 3.13 -11.88 -8.95
CA VAL A 258 3.70 -11.50 -10.25
C VAL A 258 3.73 -12.68 -11.22
N GLU A 259 4.13 -13.87 -10.78
CA GLU A 259 4.11 -15.09 -11.59
C GLU A 259 2.69 -15.40 -12.10
N LYS A 260 1.68 -15.22 -11.24
CA LYS A 260 0.27 -15.36 -11.64
C LYS A 260 -0.13 -14.28 -12.67
N ALA A 261 0.26 -13.02 -12.44
CA ALA A 261 -0.03 -11.93 -13.37
C ALA A 261 0.57 -12.19 -14.77
N ILE A 262 1.81 -12.67 -14.83
CA ILE A 262 2.47 -13.07 -16.08
C ILE A 262 1.73 -14.24 -16.74
N ALA A 263 1.34 -15.26 -15.97
CA ALA A 263 0.62 -16.42 -16.48
C ALA A 263 -0.78 -16.06 -17.04
N GLU A 264 -1.36 -14.96 -16.58
CA GLU A 264 -2.64 -14.41 -17.05
C GLU A 264 -2.48 -13.34 -18.15
N ASP A 265 -1.28 -13.13 -18.70
CA ASP A 265 -0.99 -12.08 -19.70
C ASP A 265 -1.27 -10.65 -19.22
N ALA A 266 -1.13 -10.36 -17.92
CA ALA A 266 -1.23 -9.01 -17.39
C ALA A 266 0.03 -8.19 -17.71
N ASP A 267 -0.13 -6.88 -17.94
CA ASP A 267 1.00 -5.96 -18.13
C ASP A 267 1.64 -5.64 -16.77
N VAL A 268 2.78 -6.27 -16.48
CA VAL A 268 3.48 -6.13 -15.19
C VAL A 268 4.98 -5.92 -15.36
N VAL A 269 5.51 -4.92 -14.66
CA VAL A 269 6.95 -4.71 -14.44
C VAL A 269 7.23 -4.98 -12.98
N TYR A 270 8.11 -5.93 -12.70
CA TYR A 270 8.52 -6.30 -11.35
C TYR A 270 9.99 -5.96 -11.13
N TYR A 271 10.28 -5.19 -10.09
CA TYR A 271 11.61 -4.76 -9.73
C TYR A 271 11.94 -5.15 -8.29
N VAL A 272 12.98 -5.98 -8.12
CA VAL A 272 13.47 -6.42 -6.81
C VAL A 272 14.82 -5.79 -6.52
N LYS A 273 14.94 -5.06 -5.42
CA LYS A 273 16.20 -4.46 -4.97
C LYS A 273 16.90 -5.36 -3.97
N ASN A 274 17.93 -6.06 -4.43
CA ASN A 274 18.74 -6.91 -3.56
C ASN A 274 19.35 -6.10 -2.39
N GLY A 275 19.35 -6.74 -1.20
CA GLY A 275 19.90 -6.14 0.01
C GLY A 275 19.01 -5.09 0.69
N LYS A 276 17.83 -4.81 0.15
CA LYS A 276 16.87 -3.88 0.73
C LYS A 276 15.73 -4.61 1.44
N GLY A 277 15.25 -4.00 2.52
CA GLY A 277 14.12 -4.49 3.30
C GLY A 277 12.78 -3.94 2.82
N HIS A 278 11.75 -4.19 3.62
CA HIS A 278 10.38 -3.83 3.36
C HIS A 278 10.17 -2.33 3.12
N ALA A 279 9.49 -2.00 2.03
CA ALA A 279 9.13 -0.63 1.63
C ALA A 279 10.30 0.36 1.56
N HIS A 280 11.51 -0.12 1.21
CA HIS A 280 12.75 0.68 1.20
C HIS A 280 12.66 1.97 0.38
N VAL A 281 11.88 2.00 -0.70
CA VAL A 281 11.65 3.18 -1.55
C VAL A 281 11.24 4.41 -0.73
N MET A 282 10.49 4.19 0.34
CA MET A 282 9.95 5.27 1.18
C MET A 282 10.98 5.82 2.18
N TYR A 283 11.95 4.99 2.58
CA TYR A 283 12.91 5.32 3.65
C TYR A 283 14.24 5.89 3.13
N GLU A 284 14.60 5.61 1.88
CA GLU A 284 15.86 6.08 1.28
C GLU A 284 15.78 7.53 0.78
N GLY A 285 14.64 8.13 0.89
CA GLY A 285 14.34 9.44 0.33
C GLY A 285 13.98 9.35 -1.16
N PRO A 286 12.86 9.91 -1.53
CA PRO A 286 12.28 9.72 -2.87
C PRO A 286 13.23 10.11 -3.99
N ALA A 287 14.01 11.18 -3.82
CA ALA A 287 14.90 11.69 -4.87
C ALA A 287 16.14 10.81 -5.14
N ALA A 288 16.51 9.91 -4.24
CA ALA A 288 17.71 9.07 -4.36
C ALA A 288 17.43 7.69 -4.96
N ALA A 289 16.19 7.19 -4.86
CA ALA A 289 15.81 5.85 -5.30
C ALA A 289 15.51 5.81 -6.80
N GLU A 290 16.05 4.80 -7.50
CA GLU A 290 15.73 4.54 -8.90
C GLU A 290 14.23 4.23 -9.08
N GLU A 291 13.68 3.47 -8.15
CA GLU A 291 12.28 3.06 -8.10
C GLU A 291 11.35 4.27 -8.02
N TYR A 292 11.72 5.29 -7.25
CA TYR A 292 10.96 6.54 -7.21
C TYR A 292 10.90 7.22 -8.58
N ARG A 293 12.03 7.29 -9.30
CA ARG A 293 12.05 7.84 -10.67
C ARG A 293 11.20 7.03 -11.64
N MET A 294 11.13 5.70 -11.46
CA MET A 294 10.23 4.86 -12.26
C MET A 294 8.76 5.21 -12.00
N ILE A 295 8.37 5.45 -10.74
CA ILE A 295 7.01 5.91 -10.39
C ILE A 295 6.74 7.28 -11.03
N VAL A 296 7.64 8.25 -10.86
CA VAL A 296 7.50 9.59 -11.47
C VAL A 296 7.32 9.50 -12.98
N ASN A 297 8.18 8.74 -13.67
CA ASN A 297 8.08 8.55 -15.12
C ASN A 297 6.74 7.91 -15.53
N ARG A 298 6.24 6.96 -14.75
CA ARG A 298 4.95 6.31 -15.01
C ARG A 298 3.77 7.29 -14.84
N LEU A 299 3.85 8.21 -13.88
CA LEU A 299 2.83 9.24 -13.65
C LEU A 299 2.88 10.37 -14.70
N LEU A 300 4.06 10.64 -15.26
CA LEU A 300 4.20 11.63 -16.32
C LEU A 300 3.74 11.10 -17.69
N GLY A 301 3.78 9.80 -17.94
CA GLY A 301 3.34 9.14 -19.17
C GLY A 301 4.44 8.97 -20.15
#